data_b0546137903fdcf5c49bea8d93725273
#
_entry.id   b0546137903fdcf5c49bea8d93725273
#
_cell.length_a   1.000
_cell.length_b   1.000
_cell.length_c   1.000
_cell.angle_alpha   90.00
_cell.angle_beta   90.00
_cell.angle_gamma   90.00
#
_symmetry.space_group_name_H-M   'P 1'
#
loop_
_entity.id
_entity.type
_entity.pdbx_description
1 polymer ?
#
loop_
_entity_poly.entity_id
_entity_poly.type
_entity_poly.pdbx_seq_one_letter_code
_entity_poly.pdbx_strand_id
1 'polypeptide(L)'
;MTDLIVSAIVNARWADIVGSLAAILTTVSFFPQAWHSFKTRDVSGVSLGMYSVFTVGVALWLVYGLLLRAWPIVVANVITLGLAVAILGMKVVFGRVGS
;
A
#
# COMPACT_ATOMS: atom_id res chain seq x y z
N MET A 1 17.43 -6.40 -33.37
CA MET A 1 16.19 -6.97 -32.84
C MET A 1 16.42 -7.78 -31.57
N THR A 2 17.40 -8.66 -31.55
CA THR A 2 17.74 -9.44 -30.35
C THR A 2 18.09 -8.53 -29.17
N ASP A 3 18.84 -7.45 -29.43
CA ASP A 3 19.24 -6.50 -28.38
C ASP A 3 18.05 -5.78 -27.76
N LEU A 4 17.02 -5.47 -28.56
CA LEU A 4 15.79 -4.86 -28.05
C LEU A 4 15.02 -5.81 -27.15
N ILE A 5 14.98 -7.10 -27.51
CA ILE A 5 14.30 -8.11 -26.71
C ILE A 5 15.03 -8.32 -25.39
N VAL A 6 16.36 -8.44 -25.44
CA VAL A 6 17.18 -8.60 -24.25
C VAL A 6 17.06 -7.38 -23.34
N SER A 7 17.10 -6.17 -23.90
CA SER A 7 16.92 -4.94 -23.13
C SER A 7 15.55 -4.89 -22.46
N ALA A 8 14.49 -5.29 -23.17
CA ALA A 8 13.16 -5.32 -22.61
C ALA A 8 13.06 -6.30 -21.44
N ILE A 9 13.66 -7.48 -21.59
CA ILE A 9 13.65 -8.50 -20.52
C ILE A 9 14.46 -8.02 -19.32
N VAL A 10 15.64 -7.45 -19.54
CA VAL A 10 16.49 -6.92 -18.47
C VAL A 10 15.79 -5.77 -17.77
N ASN A 11 15.18 -4.86 -18.53
CA ASN A 11 14.43 -3.73 -17.96
C ASN A 11 13.22 -4.20 -17.17
N ALA A 12 12.52 -5.24 -17.65
CA ALA A 12 11.39 -5.81 -16.93
C ALA A 12 11.82 -6.41 -15.58
N ARG A 13 12.96 -7.10 -15.56
CA ARG A 13 13.52 -7.66 -14.33
C ARG A 13 13.90 -6.57 -13.34
N TRP A 14 14.56 -5.51 -13.80
CA TRP A 14 14.92 -4.39 -12.94
C TRP A 14 13.67 -3.68 -12.42
N ALA A 15 12.67 -3.51 -13.28
CA ALA A 15 11.41 -2.91 -12.87
C ALA A 15 10.73 -3.72 -11.77
N ASP A 16 10.72 -5.04 -11.90
CA ASP A 16 10.16 -5.93 -10.89
C ASP A 16 10.93 -5.84 -9.58
N ILE A 17 12.27 -5.80 -9.63
CA ILE A 17 13.11 -5.69 -8.44
C ILE A 17 12.86 -4.35 -7.74
N VAL A 18 12.93 -3.27 -8.49
CA VAL A 18 12.73 -1.92 -7.94
C VAL A 18 11.31 -1.79 -7.38
N GLY A 19 10.32 -2.26 -8.14
CA GLY A 19 8.93 -2.23 -7.70
C GLY A 19 8.68 -3.04 -6.44
N SER A 20 9.30 -4.22 -6.35
CA SER A 20 9.17 -5.07 -5.16
C SER A 20 9.81 -4.43 -3.94
N LEU A 21 11.01 -3.86 -4.09
CA LEU A 21 11.68 -3.16 -2.99
C LEU A 21 10.87 -1.94 -2.53
N ALA A 22 10.39 -1.16 -3.49
CA ALA A 22 9.56 0.01 -3.18
C ALA A 22 8.29 -0.40 -2.44
N ALA A 23 7.63 -1.46 -2.92
CA ALA A 23 6.41 -1.97 -2.32
C ALA A 23 6.65 -2.46 -0.89
N ILE A 24 7.75 -3.18 -0.66
CA ILE A 24 8.10 -3.66 0.68
C ILE A 24 8.34 -2.49 1.61
N LEU A 25 9.14 -1.52 1.19
CA LEU A 25 9.50 -0.38 2.02
C LEU A 25 8.27 0.48 2.35
N THR A 26 7.42 0.76 1.36
CA THR A 26 6.23 1.57 1.58
C THR A 26 5.21 0.85 2.45
N THR A 27 5.03 -0.45 2.25
CA THR A 27 4.10 -1.25 3.05
C THR A 27 4.58 -1.35 4.50
N VAL A 28 5.87 -1.66 4.71
CA VAL A 28 6.45 -1.78 6.03
C VAL A 28 6.36 -0.44 6.78
N SER A 29 6.45 0.67 6.07
CA SER A 29 6.38 1.99 6.70
C SER A 29 5.04 2.27 7.37
N PHE A 30 3.96 1.60 6.97
CA PHE A 30 2.65 1.73 7.61
C PHE A 30 2.56 0.94 8.92
N PHE A 31 3.40 -0.05 9.11
CA PHE A 31 3.32 -0.95 10.26
C PHE A 31 3.48 -0.23 11.60
N PRO A 32 4.51 0.63 11.78
CA PRO A 32 4.65 1.35 13.05
C PRO A 32 3.43 2.22 13.36
N GLN A 33 2.84 2.88 12.37
CA GLN A 33 1.66 3.71 12.58
C GLN A 33 0.45 2.87 12.96
N ALA A 34 0.24 1.75 12.27
CA ALA A 34 -0.86 0.85 12.59
C ALA A 34 -0.73 0.28 13.99
N TRP A 35 0.49 -0.15 14.35
CA TRP A 35 0.78 -0.68 15.68
C TRP A 35 0.57 0.37 16.76
N HIS A 36 1.10 1.57 16.54
CA HIS A 36 0.96 2.69 17.48
C HIS A 36 -0.51 3.03 17.68
N SER A 37 -1.28 3.18 16.62
CA SER A 37 -2.70 3.50 16.70
C SER A 37 -3.49 2.41 17.40
N PHE A 38 -3.18 1.15 17.11
CA PHE A 38 -3.84 0.01 17.74
C PHE A 38 -3.54 -0.06 19.23
N LYS A 39 -2.28 0.12 19.61
CA LYS A 39 -1.82 0.00 20.99
C LYS A 39 -2.28 1.16 21.86
N THR A 40 -2.16 2.39 21.36
CA THR A 40 -2.46 3.59 22.13
C THR A 40 -3.85 4.14 21.87
N ARG A 41 -4.52 3.66 20.79
CA ARG A 41 -5.79 4.20 20.30
C ARG A 41 -5.71 5.68 19.94
N ASP A 42 -4.49 6.17 19.72
CA ASP A 42 -4.24 7.55 19.31
C ASP A 42 -4.22 7.61 17.78
N VAL A 43 -5.24 8.22 17.22
CA VAL A 43 -5.39 8.40 15.77
C VAL A 43 -5.38 9.87 15.38
N SER A 44 -4.87 10.74 16.26
CA SER A 44 -4.86 12.19 16.03
C SER A 44 -4.05 12.59 14.80
N GLY A 45 -3.01 11.81 14.46
CA GLY A 45 -2.20 12.06 13.27
C GLY A 45 -2.79 11.51 11.97
N VAL A 46 -3.95 10.86 12.04
CA VAL A 46 -4.57 10.25 10.86
C VAL A 46 -5.65 11.19 10.32
N SER A 47 -5.52 11.59 9.06
CA SER A 47 -6.53 12.38 8.37
C SER A 47 -7.55 11.45 7.73
N LEU A 48 -8.81 11.58 8.11
CA LEU A 48 -9.90 10.75 7.58
C LEU A 48 -10.02 10.94 6.06
N GLY A 49 -10.00 12.19 5.60
CA GLY A 49 -10.12 12.49 4.16
C GLY A 49 -8.95 11.93 3.36
N MET A 50 -7.73 12.16 3.85
CA MET A 50 -6.52 11.70 3.16
C MET A 50 -6.47 10.17 3.08
N TYR A 51 -6.75 9.47 4.19
CA TYR A 51 -6.72 8.01 4.20
C TYR A 51 -7.86 7.41 3.40
N SER A 52 -9.01 8.07 3.32
CA SER A 52 -10.11 7.61 2.46
C SER A 52 -9.71 7.65 0.98
N VAL A 53 -9.14 8.76 0.53
CA VAL A 53 -8.66 8.90 -0.85
C VAL A 53 -7.52 7.90 -1.11
N PHE A 54 -6.59 7.78 -0.19
CA PHE A 54 -5.47 6.84 -0.29
C PHE A 54 -5.98 5.39 -0.41
N THR A 55 -6.95 5.01 0.41
CA THR A 55 -7.52 3.65 0.41
C THR A 55 -8.18 3.34 -0.93
N VAL A 56 -8.93 4.28 -1.48
CA VAL A 56 -9.53 4.12 -2.81
C VAL A 56 -8.45 3.97 -3.87
N GLY A 57 -7.40 4.79 -3.80
CA GLY A 57 -6.28 4.72 -4.72
C GLY A 57 -5.58 3.37 -4.67
N VAL A 58 -5.34 2.83 -3.48
CA VAL A 58 -4.71 1.52 -3.30
C VAL A 58 -5.60 0.43 -3.88
N ALA A 59 -6.91 0.52 -3.68
CA ALA A 59 -7.85 -0.45 -4.24
C ALA A 59 -7.82 -0.43 -5.77
N LEU A 60 -7.74 0.75 -6.38
CA LEU A 60 -7.61 0.88 -7.83
C LEU A 60 -6.29 0.32 -8.34
N TRP A 61 -5.19 0.55 -7.62
CA TRP A 61 -3.90 -0.05 -7.95
C TRP A 61 -3.94 -1.57 -7.88
N LEU A 62 -4.67 -2.10 -6.90
CA LEU A 62 -4.84 -3.55 -6.77
C LEU A 62 -5.55 -4.13 -7.99
N VAL A 63 -6.62 -3.47 -8.44
CA VAL A 63 -7.35 -3.88 -9.66
C VAL A 63 -6.41 -3.84 -10.87
N TYR A 64 -5.65 -2.76 -11.01
CA TYR A 64 -4.68 -2.60 -12.09
C TYR A 64 -3.66 -3.73 -12.07
N GLY A 65 -3.11 -4.03 -10.90
CA GLY A 65 -2.13 -5.11 -10.75
C GLY A 65 -2.71 -6.48 -11.09
N LEU A 66 -3.96 -6.74 -10.71
CA LEU A 66 -4.64 -7.99 -11.05
C LEU A 66 -4.86 -8.12 -12.55
N LEU A 67 -5.27 -7.04 -13.21
CA LEU A 67 -5.50 -7.04 -14.65
C LEU A 67 -4.21 -7.32 -15.42
N LEU A 68 -3.08 -6.82 -14.93
CA LEU A 68 -1.78 -7.02 -15.57
C LEU A 68 -1.05 -8.26 -15.05
N ARG A 69 -1.59 -8.96 -14.07
CA ARG A 69 -0.95 -10.09 -13.40
C ARG A 69 0.42 -9.72 -12.84
N ALA A 70 0.54 -8.50 -12.36
CA ALA A 70 1.76 -8.00 -11.74
C ALA A 70 1.77 -8.39 -10.26
N TRP A 71 2.18 -9.60 -9.96
CA TRP A 71 2.03 -10.21 -8.64
C TRP A 71 2.71 -9.44 -7.52
N PRO A 72 3.91 -8.86 -7.69
CA PRO A 72 4.51 -8.03 -6.63
C PRO A 72 3.62 -6.85 -6.25
N ILE A 73 3.01 -6.19 -7.24
CA ILE A 73 2.07 -5.09 -7.01
C ILE A 73 0.82 -5.59 -6.30
N VAL A 74 0.30 -6.74 -6.72
CA VAL A 74 -0.91 -7.33 -6.12
C VAL A 74 -0.68 -7.63 -4.63
N VAL A 75 0.41 -8.34 -4.31
CA VAL A 75 0.70 -8.73 -2.94
C VAL A 75 0.89 -7.50 -2.06
N ALA A 76 1.70 -6.53 -2.52
CA ALA A 76 1.97 -5.31 -1.77
C ALA A 76 0.68 -4.52 -1.52
N ASN A 77 -0.18 -4.41 -2.52
CA ASN A 77 -1.41 -3.62 -2.39
C ASN A 77 -2.45 -4.32 -1.53
N VAL A 78 -2.50 -5.65 -1.54
CA VAL A 78 -3.38 -6.39 -0.61
C VAL A 78 -2.99 -6.09 0.83
N ILE A 79 -1.70 -6.16 1.15
CA ILE A 79 -1.21 -5.88 2.50
C ILE A 79 -1.45 -4.41 2.86
N THR A 80 -1.10 -3.49 1.96
CA THR A 80 -1.28 -2.05 2.18
C THR A 80 -2.75 -1.70 2.35
N LEU A 81 -3.62 -2.29 1.54
CA LEU A 81 -5.06 -2.06 1.64
C LEU A 81 -5.59 -2.53 3.00
N GLY A 82 -5.15 -3.70 3.46
CA GLY A 82 -5.53 -4.20 4.77
C GLY A 82 -5.09 -3.25 5.89
N LEU A 83 -3.86 -2.76 5.83
CA LEU A 83 -3.35 -1.80 6.81
C LEU A 83 -4.08 -0.46 6.74
N ALA A 84 -4.33 0.04 5.53
CA ALA A 84 -5.04 1.31 5.34
C ALA A 84 -6.46 1.24 5.86
N VAL A 85 -7.17 0.15 5.56
CA VAL A 85 -8.53 -0.06 6.06
C VAL A 85 -8.53 -0.17 7.59
N ALA A 86 -7.56 -0.87 8.17
CA ALA A 86 -7.44 -0.99 9.62
C ALA A 86 -7.20 0.37 10.26
N ILE A 87 -6.29 1.17 9.71
CA ILE A 87 -5.99 2.52 10.23
C ILE A 87 -7.22 3.42 10.08
N LEU A 88 -7.89 3.36 8.94
CA LEU A 88 -9.08 4.16 8.68
C LEU A 88 -10.21 3.76 9.63
N GLY A 89 -10.39 2.45 9.85
CA GLY A 89 -11.38 1.94 10.81
C GLY A 89 -11.09 2.42 12.22
N MET A 90 -9.82 2.39 12.63
CA MET A 90 -9.41 2.91 13.93
C MET A 90 -9.69 4.41 14.05
N LYS A 91 -9.45 5.18 12.97
CA LYS A 91 -9.74 6.61 12.97
C LYS A 91 -11.22 6.87 13.19
N VAL A 92 -12.08 6.11 12.52
CA VAL A 92 -13.54 6.26 12.69
C VAL A 92 -13.97 5.89 14.10
N VAL A 93 -13.48 4.76 14.61
CA VAL A 93 -13.90 4.25 15.92
C VAL A 93 -13.29 5.05 17.05
N PHE A 94 -11.97 5.20 17.07
CA PHE A 94 -11.24 5.86 18.17
C PHE A 94 -11.37 7.36 18.10
N GLY A 95 -11.45 7.93 16.91
CA GLY A 95 -11.63 9.35 16.73
C GLY A 95 -12.96 9.85 17.26
N ARG A 96 -14.00 9.02 17.19
CA ARG A 96 -15.33 9.34 17.75
C ARG A 96 -15.30 9.40 19.27
N VAL A 97 -14.56 8.48 19.88
CA VAL A 97 -14.49 8.39 21.35
C VAL A 97 -13.59 9.49 21.90
N GLY A 98 -12.54 9.86 21.16
CA GLY A 98 -11.57 10.85 21.60
C GLY A 98 -11.94 12.29 21.32
N SER A 99 -13.00 12.54 20.58
CA SER A 99 -13.44 13.89 20.26
C SER A 99 -14.62 14.27 21.13
#